data_a30843cbbcaecf3fb20e8ef132483d38
#
_entry.id   a30843cbbcaecf3fb20e8ef132483d38
#
_cell.length_a   1.000
_cell.length_b   1.000
_cell.length_c   1.000
_cell.angle_alpha   90.00
_cell.angle_beta   90.00
_cell.angle_gamma   90.00
#
_symmetry.space_group_name_H-M   'P 1'
#
loop_
_entity.id
_entity.type
_entity.pdbx_description
1 polymer ?
#
loop_
_entity_poly.entity_id
_entity_poly.type
_entity_poly.pdbx_seq_one_letter_code
_entity_poly.pdbx_strand_id
1 'polypeptide(L)'
;MANTTFQGPVTSKAGFITTGPANVVDADSSISLTVASHSGKIVHNDAAGAVTYTLPATNANSDSALAGPGADLNNLSNVGAKFEIFSSITKTGDLVVQVANATDVMIGSASFIDDSSDNMVGFETLAASDTITLNGSTTGGVTFAKIECTVIASGKYKVDVITGCTSTPATPFSAAVS
;
A
#
# COMPACT_ATOMS: atom_id res chain seq x y z
N MET A 1 2.76 -14.83 -27.37
CA MET A 1 1.29 -14.70 -27.27
C MET A 1 0.94 -13.27 -27.65
N ALA A 2 -0.06 -13.05 -28.49
CA ALA A 2 -0.51 -11.72 -28.85
C ALA A 2 -1.37 -11.14 -27.73
N ASN A 3 -1.06 -9.92 -27.29
CA ASN A 3 -1.91 -9.18 -26.36
C ASN A 3 -3.09 -8.58 -27.14
N THR A 4 -4.31 -8.82 -26.65
CA THR A 4 -5.51 -8.17 -27.17
C THR A 4 -5.70 -6.85 -26.41
N THR A 5 -5.65 -5.72 -27.11
CA THR A 5 -5.90 -4.41 -26.54
C THR A 5 -7.30 -3.97 -26.90
N PHE A 6 -8.11 -3.62 -25.91
CA PHE A 6 -9.44 -3.03 -26.11
C PHE A 6 -9.33 -1.51 -26.03
N GLN A 7 -9.81 -0.82 -27.07
CA GLN A 7 -9.92 0.63 -27.07
C GLN A 7 -11.38 1.02 -26.78
N GLY A 8 -11.72 1.10 -25.51
CA GLY A 8 -13.06 1.48 -25.07
C GLY A 8 -13.52 0.72 -23.84
N PRO A 9 -14.67 1.09 -23.26
CA PRO A 9 -15.23 0.40 -22.10
C PRO A 9 -15.52 -1.06 -22.40
N VAL A 10 -15.02 -1.96 -21.57
CA VAL A 10 -15.36 -3.38 -21.62
C VAL A 10 -16.36 -3.67 -20.50
N THR A 11 -17.60 -4.01 -20.90
CA THR A 11 -18.64 -4.40 -19.95
C THR A 11 -18.74 -5.93 -19.90
N SER A 12 -18.46 -6.49 -18.74
CA SER A 12 -18.68 -7.93 -18.47
C SER A 12 -19.82 -8.10 -17.48
N LYS A 13 -20.87 -8.84 -17.87
CA LYS A 13 -22.01 -9.14 -16.98
C LYS A 13 -21.74 -10.26 -15.99
N ALA A 14 -20.70 -11.06 -16.22
CA ALA A 14 -20.33 -12.20 -15.38
C ALA A 14 -18.96 -12.05 -14.70
N GLY A 15 -18.31 -10.86 -14.83
CA GLY A 15 -16.97 -10.63 -14.33
C GLY A 15 -15.87 -11.14 -15.26
N PHE A 16 -14.63 -10.90 -14.88
CA PHE A 16 -13.44 -11.39 -15.58
C PHE A 16 -12.86 -12.57 -14.82
N ILE A 17 -12.60 -13.67 -15.50
CA ILE A 17 -11.85 -14.79 -14.95
C ILE A 17 -10.39 -14.59 -15.35
N THR A 18 -9.52 -14.30 -14.37
CA THR A 18 -8.07 -14.33 -14.55
C THR A 18 -7.58 -15.75 -14.29
N THR A 19 -7.09 -16.40 -15.33
CA THR A 19 -6.43 -17.71 -15.18
C THR A 19 -4.94 -17.49 -14.98
N GLY A 20 -4.47 -17.71 -13.76
CA GLY A 20 -3.04 -17.60 -13.44
C GLY A 20 -2.80 -17.27 -11.96
N PRO A 21 -1.61 -17.52 -11.43
CA PRO A 21 -1.24 -17.27 -10.04
C PRO A 21 -0.95 -15.79 -9.85
N ALA A 22 -1.93 -14.89 -9.86
CA ALA A 22 -1.60 -13.51 -10.12
C ALA A 22 -1.94 -12.51 -9.03
N ASN A 23 -2.49 -12.94 -7.90
CA ASN A 23 -2.92 -11.99 -6.86
C ASN A 23 -1.87 -11.74 -5.76
N VAL A 24 -0.74 -12.41 -5.80
CA VAL A 24 0.38 -12.21 -4.88
C VAL A 24 1.62 -11.85 -5.66
N VAL A 25 2.29 -10.79 -5.25
CA VAL A 25 3.61 -10.35 -5.74
C VAL A 25 4.59 -10.53 -4.60
N ASP A 26 5.52 -11.43 -4.75
CA ASP A 26 6.59 -11.63 -3.79
C ASP A 26 7.64 -10.54 -3.93
N ALA A 27 7.94 -9.84 -2.83
CA ALA A 27 8.78 -8.65 -2.85
C ALA A 27 9.60 -8.53 -1.57
N ASP A 28 10.75 -9.19 -1.56
CA ASP A 28 11.68 -9.24 -0.42
C ASP A 28 12.75 -8.15 -0.42
N SER A 29 12.66 -7.23 -1.34
CA SER A 29 13.57 -6.10 -1.49
C SER A 29 12.81 -4.80 -1.62
N SER A 30 13.49 -3.69 -1.36
CA SER A 30 12.92 -2.35 -1.54
C SER A 30 12.54 -2.10 -2.99
N ILE A 31 11.29 -1.72 -3.23
CA ILE A 31 10.76 -1.45 -4.57
C ILE A 31 9.81 -0.24 -4.56
N SER A 32 9.70 0.40 -5.72
CA SER A 32 8.61 1.34 -5.98
C SER A 32 7.40 0.57 -6.51
N LEU A 33 6.29 0.67 -5.81
CA LEU A 33 5.03 0.06 -6.22
C LEU A 33 4.44 0.83 -7.41
N THR A 34 3.78 0.13 -8.31
CA THR A 34 3.10 0.71 -9.46
C THR A 34 1.65 0.25 -9.53
N VAL A 35 0.76 1.08 -10.05
CA VAL A 35 -0.65 0.72 -10.23
C VAL A 35 -0.78 -0.53 -11.11
N ALA A 36 -0.07 -0.56 -12.23
CA ALA A 36 -0.18 -1.66 -13.20
C ALA A 36 0.22 -3.03 -12.66
N SER A 37 1.23 -3.07 -11.78
CA SER A 37 1.81 -4.34 -11.33
C SER A 37 1.35 -4.76 -9.93
N HIS A 38 0.93 -3.80 -9.07
CA HIS A 38 0.73 -4.06 -7.65
C HIS A 38 -0.68 -3.71 -7.16
N SER A 39 -1.43 -2.83 -7.85
CA SER A 39 -2.78 -2.48 -7.41
C SER A 39 -3.73 -3.67 -7.48
N GLY A 40 -4.50 -3.87 -6.43
CA GLY A 40 -5.44 -4.99 -6.30
C GLY A 40 -4.78 -6.35 -6.05
N LYS A 41 -3.49 -6.35 -5.73
CA LYS A 41 -2.73 -7.55 -5.37
C LYS A 41 -2.18 -7.44 -3.96
N ILE A 42 -1.81 -8.59 -3.39
CA ILE A 42 -1.06 -8.65 -2.14
C ILE A 42 0.43 -8.57 -2.48
N VAL A 43 1.12 -7.58 -1.95
CA VAL A 43 2.58 -7.51 -1.94
C VAL A 43 3.04 -8.27 -0.71
N HIS A 44 3.54 -9.47 -0.94
CA HIS A 44 4.00 -10.36 0.12
C HIS A 44 5.47 -10.10 0.43
N ASN A 45 5.79 -10.00 1.72
CA ASN A 45 7.15 -9.86 2.22
C ASN A 45 7.44 -10.97 3.23
N ASP A 46 8.47 -11.76 2.99
CA ASP A 46 9.02 -12.73 3.92
C ASP A 46 10.49 -12.45 4.30
N ALA A 47 11.04 -11.31 3.86
CA ALA A 47 12.35 -10.84 4.30
C ALA A 47 12.28 -10.25 5.72
N ALA A 48 13.03 -10.79 6.65
CA ALA A 48 13.11 -10.26 8.01
C ALA A 48 13.85 -8.92 8.10
N GLY A 49 14.79 -8.66 7.19
CA GLY A 49 15.60 -7.45 7.12
C GLY A 49 14.82 -6.19 6.73
N ALA A 50 15.55 -5.08 6.64
CA ALA A 50 14.96 -3.80 6.25
C ALA A 50 14.49 -3.80 4.79
N VAL A 51 13.25 -3.35 4.56
CA VAL A 51 12.63 -3.23 3.23
C VAL A 51 11.81 -1.94 3.17
N THR A 52 11.89 -1.22 2.07
CA THR A 52 11.10 -0.02 1.83
C THR A 52 10.24 -0.18 0.59
N TYR A 53 8.95 0.03 0.73
CA TYR A 53 7.98 0.12 -0.36
C TYR A 53 7.56 1.57 -0.55
N THR A 54 7.83 2.12 -1.73
CA THR A 54 7.40 3.46 -2.10
C THR A 54 6.12 3.37 -2.91
N LEU A 55 5.04 3.95 -2.39
CA LEU A 55 3.75 4.07 -3.08
C LEU A 55 3.89 5.01 -4.29
N PRO A 56 3.14 4.80 -5.39
CA PRO A 56 3.16 5.74 -6.51
C PRO A 56 2.64 7.13 -6.08
N ALA A 57 3.08 8.19 -6.75
CA ALA A 57 2.49 9.50 -6.55
C ALA A 57 0.98 9.46 -6.85
N THR A 58 0.19 10.18 -6.04
CA THR A 58 -1.25 10.27 -6.29
C THR A 58 -1.52 11.09 -7.54
N ASN A 59 -2.47 10.64 -8.34
CA ASN A 59 -2.91 11.33 -9.55
C ASN A 59 -4.44 11.30 -9.62
N ALA A 60 -5.07 12.46 -9.51
CA ALA A 60 -6.51 12.61 -9.61
C ALA A 60 -6.93 13.28 -10.93
N ASN A 61 -6.10 13.21 -11.96
CA ASN A 61 -6.47 13.75 -13.27
C ASN A 61 -7.82 13.18 -13.71
N SER A 62 -8.73 14.07 -14.06
CA SER A 62 -10.06 13.69 -14.45
C SER A 62 -10.03 12.90 -15.78
N ASP A 63 -10.94 11.95 -15.90
CA ASP A 63 -11.11 11.06 -17.05
C ASP A 63 -11.37 11.77 -18.40
N SER A 64 -11.44 13.09 -18.43
CA SER A 64 -11.59 13.86 -19.68
C SER A 64 -10.42 13.60 -20.65
N ALA A 65 -9.26 13.18 -20.15
CA ALA A 65 -8.14 12.74 -20.98
C ALA A 65 -8.36 11.35 -21.62
N LEU A 66 -9.33 10.57 -21.13
CA LEU A 66 -9.68 9.24 -21.64
C LEU A 66 -10.71 9.27 -22.78
N ALA A 67 -11.29 10.41 -23.04
CA ALA A 67 -12.47 10.52 -23.90
C ALA A 67 -12.22 10.46 -25.41
N GLY A 68 -10.98 10.22 -25.88
CA GLY A 68 -10.69 10.25 -27.30
C GLY A 68 -9.55 9.33 -27.78
N PRO A 69 -9.49 9.07 -29.09
CA PRO A 69 -8.33 8.41 -29.69
C PRO A 69 -7.06 9.23 -29.46
N GLY A 70 -6.04 8.65 -28.84
CA GLY A 70 -4.78 9.32 -28.52
C GLY A 70 -4.68 9.87 -27.09
N ALA A 71 -5.61 9.51 -26.19
CA ALA A 71 -5.49 9.81 -24.78
C ALA A 71 -4.17 9.26 -24.21
N ASP A 72 -3.46 10.09 -23.44
CA ASP A 72 -2.24 9.68 -22.78
C ASP A 72 -2.55 8.75 -21.60
N LEU A 73 -2.44 7.46 -21.83
CA LEU A 73 -2.67 6.42 -20.83
C LEU A 73 -1.69 6.50 -19.64
N ASN A 74 -0.61 7.27 -19.75
CA ASN A 74 0.34 7.46 -18.65
C ASN A 74 -0.13 8.51 -17.64
N ASN A 75 -1.17 9.26 -17.97
CA ASN A 75 -1.71 10.34 -17.14
C ASN A 75 -3.10 10.03 -16.56
N LEU A 76 -3.43 8.75 -16.41
CA LEU A 76 -4.69 8.33 -15.84
C LEU A 76 -4.74 8.57 -14.33
N SER A 77 -5.93 8.92 -13.83
CA SER A 77 -6.20 8.92 -12.39
C SER A 77 -5.90 7.55 -11.79
N ASN A 78 -5.20 7.55 -10.66
CA ASN A 78 -5.02 6.36 -9.84
C ASN A 78 -5.90 6.35 -8.58
N VAL A 79 -6.88 7.23 -8.50
CA VAL A 79 -7.88 7.23 -7.43
C VAL A 79 -8.64 5.91 -7.43
N GLY A 80 -8.73 5.27 -6.25
CA GLY A 80 -9.27 3.93 -6.08
C GLY A 80 -8.23 2.81 -6.18
N ALA A 81 -6.99 3.10 -6.59
CA ALA A 81 -5.92 2.11 -6.56
C ALA A 81 -5.63 1.68 -5.13
N LYS A 82 -5.65 0.38 -4.88
CA LYS A 82 -5.44 -0.24 -3.58
C LYS A 82 -4.17 -1.06 -3.59
N PHE A 83 -3.34 -0.88 -2.58
CA PHE A 83 -2.11 -1.62 -2.32
C PHE A 83 -2.25 -2.31 -0.97
N GLU A 84 -2.13 -3.62 -0.96
CA GLU A 84 -2.12 -4.43 0.26
C GLU A 84 -0.74 -5.04 0.42
N ILE A 85 -0.05 -4.70 1.52
CA ILE A 85 1.24 -5.26 1.88
C ILE A 85 1.00 -6.22 3.05
N PHE A 86 1.51 -7.44 2.93
CA PHE A 86 1.42 -8.45 3.96
C PHE A 86 2.80 -9.00 4.28
N SER A 87 3.22 -8.90 5.55
CA SER A 87 4.44 -9.52 6.03
C SER A 87 4.12 -10.79 6.80
N SER A 88 4.64 -11.91 6.34
CA SER A 88 4.46 -13.23 6.95
C SER A 88 5.55 -13.58 7.97
N ILE A 89 6.49 -12.66 8.20
CA ILE A 89 7.63 -12.86 9.11
C ILE A 89 7.75 -11.69 10.08
N THR A 90 8.23 -11.97 11.29
CA THR A 90 8.60 -10.92 12.24
C THR A 90 9.82 -10.17 11.73
N LYS A 91 9.72 -8.87 11.67
CA LYS A 91 10.80 -8.00 11.18
C LYS A 91 11.94 -7.92 12.21
N THR A 92 13.16 -7.93 11.70
CA THR A 92 14.40 -7.64 12.47
C THR A 92 15.06 -6.35 11.98
N GLY A 93 14.62 -5.85 10.82
CA GLY A 93 14.88 -4.52 10.29
C GLY A 93 13.54 -3.88 9.89
N ASP A 94 13.53 -2.59 9.64
CA ASP A 94 12.31 -1.84 9.40
C ASP A 94 11.61 -2.25 8.09
N LEU A 95 10.31 -2.53 8.15
CA LEU A 95 9.43 -2.50 7.00
C LEU A 95 8.85 -1.09 6.91
N VAL A 96 9.27 -0.36 5.89
CA VAL A 96 8.83 1.00 5.63
C VAL A 96 7.86 1.02 4.44
N VAL A 97 6.72 1.67 4.61
CA VAL A 97 5.82 2.02 3.50
C VAL A 97 5.71 3.54 3.49
N GLN A 98 6.12 4.16 2.39
CA GLN A 98 6.16 5.61 2.28
C GLN A 98 5.53 6.10 0.98
N VAL A 99 5.11 7.34 0.95
CA VAL A 99 4.65 8.01 -0.28
C VAL A 99 5.83 8.37 -1.19
N ALA A 100 5.55 8.69 -2.45
CA ALA A 100 6.58 9.01 -3.43
C ALA A 100 7.11 10.47 -3.32
N ASN A 101 6.39 11.35 -2.65
CA ASN A 101 6.72 12.78 -2.60
C ASN A 101 6.12 13.44 -1.35
N ALA A 102 6.66 14.59 -0.95
CA ALA A 102 6.28 15.31 0.26
C ALA A 102 4.88 15.97 0.21
N THR A 103 4.16 15.89 -0.90
CA THR A 103 2.80 16.46 -1.02
C THR A 103 1.69 15.45 -0.78
N ASP A 104 2.00 14.17 -0.88
CA ASP A 104 1.08 13.08 -0.59
C ASP A 104 1.11 12.78 0.91
N VAL A 105 -0.04 12.59 1.52
CA VAL A 105 -0.19 12.27 2.95
C VAL A 105 -1.03 11.03 3.17
N MET A 106 -0.84 10.41 4.31
CA MET A 106 -1.57 9.25 4.77
C MET A 106 -2.61 9.66 5.81
N ILE A 107 -3.83 9.14 5.68
CA ILE A 107 -4.96 9.38 6.58
C ILE A 107 -5.54 8.04 6.99
N GLY A 108 -5.53 7.73 8.28
CA GLY A 108 -6.07 6.47 8.77
C GLY A 108 -5.55 6.09 10.13
N SER A 109 -5.50 4.80 10.39
CA SER A 109 -5.16 4.28 11.71
C SER A 109 -4.34 2.99 11.65
N ALA A 110 -3.72 2.67 12.78
CA ALA A 110 -3.07 1.40 13.04
C ALA A 110 -3.68 0.76 14.28
N SER A 111 -3.99 -0.52 14.19
CA SER A 111 -4.46 -1.36 15.29
C SER A 111 -3.41 -2.41 15.64
N PHE A 112 -2.88 -2.36 16.84
CA PHE A 112 -1.87 -3.28 17.33
C PHE A 112 -2.45 -4.26 18.33
N ILE A 113 -2.13 -5.53 18.13
CA ILE A 113 -2.36 -6.58 19.11
C ILE A 113 -1.09 -6.67 19.95
N ASP A 114 -1.17 -6.25 21.21
CA ASP A 114 -0.04 -6.31 22.13
C ASP A 114 0.01 -7.70 22.78
N ASP A 115 0.98 -8.51 22.35
CA ASP A 115 1.21 -9.85 22.85
C ASP A 115 1.64 -9.88 24.34
N SER A 116 2.17 -8.76 24.84
CA SER A 116 2.66 -8.67 26.22
C SER A 116 1.55 -8.39 27.26
N SER A 117 0.41 -7.86 26.82
CA SER A 117 -0.65 -7.39 27.73
C SER A 117 -2.07 -7.81 27.31
N ASP A 118 -2.23 -8.61 26.27
CA ASP A 118 -3.53 -9.02 25.69
C ASP A 118 -4.45 -7.84 25.33
N ASN A 119 -3.87 -6.67 25.03
CA ASN A 119 -4.61 -5.45 24.72
C ASN A 119 -4.53 -5.11 23.22
N MET A 120 -5.53 -4.37 22.76
CA MET A 120 -5.46 -3.67 21.49
C MET A 120 -5.15 -2.19 21.74
N VAL A 121 -4.18 -1.68 20.98
CA VAL A 121 -3.79 -0.27 21.00
C VAL A 121 -3.97 0.32 19.61
N GLY A 122 -4.61 1.48 19.54
CA GLY A 122 -4.85 2.21 18.30
C GLY A 122 -3.97 3.46 18.20
N PHE A 123 -3.49 3.74 16.99
CA PHE A 123 -2.79 4.98 16.64
C PHE A 123 -3.47 5.62 15.44
N GLU A 124 -3.53 6.94 15.42
CA GLU A 124 -4.02 7.73 14.30
C GLU A 124 -2.86 8.42 13.57
N THR A 125 -3.04 8.67 12.29
CA THR A 125 -2.12 9.50 11.52
C THR A 125 -2.25 10.96 11.95
N LEU A 126 -1.14 11.70 11.90
CA LEU A 126 -1.14 13.16 11.98
C LEU A 126 -1.30 13.76 10.56
N ALA A 127 -1.59 15.05 10.49
CA ALA A 127 -1.84 15.75 9.22
C ALA A 127 -0.71 15.64 8.18
N ALA A 128 0.53 15.49 8.66
CA ALA A 128 1.72 15.37 7.80
C ALA A 128 2.27 13.94 7.74
N SER A 129 1.53 12.93 8.22
CA SER A 129 2.00 11.55 8.14
C SER A 129 2.10 11.11 6.68
N ASP A 130 3.25 10.60 6.29
CA ASP A 130 3.59 10.17 4.93
C ASP A 130 4.31 8.81 4.90
N THR A 131 4.64 8.29 6.08
CA THR A 131 5.44 7.08 6.26
C THR A 131 4.87 6.21 7.37
N ILE A 132 4.85 4.91 7.13
CA ILE A 132 4.55 3.84 8.09
C ILE A 132 5.84 3.05 8.29
N THR A 133 6.28 2.87 9.54
CA THR A 133 7.47 2.09 9.87
C THR A 133 7.12 1.01 10.89
N LEU A 134 7.31 -0.26 10.51
CA LEU A 134 7.13 -1.42 11.37
C LEU A 134 8.49 -2.05 11.68
N ASN A 135 8.89 -2.05 12.95
CA ASN A 135 10.24 -2.45 13.39
C ASN A 135 10.34 -3.87 13.99
N GLY A 136 9.26 -4.63 13.94
CA GLY A 136 9.18 -5.97 14.53
C GLY A 136 9.00 -6.00 16.04
N SER A 137 8.81 -4.85 16.68
CA SER A 137 8.68 -4.73 18.15
C SER A 137 7.66 -3.67 18.54
N THR A 138 8.10 -2.44 18.83
CA THR A 138 7.25 -1.36 19.36
C THR A 138 6.29 -0.76 18.34
N THR A 139 6.70 -0.64 17.08
CA THR A 139 5.86 -0.09 16.00
C THR A 139 5.19 -1.18 15.16
N GLY A 140 5.09 -2.40 15.69
CA GLY A 140 4.51 -3.54 14.99
C GLY A 140 5.49 -4.22 14.03
N GLY A 141 4.97 -5.03 13.12
CA GLY A 141 5.81 -5.81 12.20
C GLY A 141 6.17 -7.21 12.69
N VAL A 142 5.41 -7.71 13.65
CA VAL A 142 5.39 -9.13 13.99
C VAL A 142 4.70 -9.90 12.87
N THR A 143 4.89 -11.20 12.77
CA THR A 143 4.19 -12.08 11.82
C THR A 143 2.73 -11.69 11.66
N PHE A 144 2.18 -11.72 10.44
CA PHE A 144 0.83 -11.27 10.05
C PHE A 144 0.62 -9.74 9.91
N ALA A 145 1.67 -8.95 9.86
CA ALA A 145 1.49 -7.51 9.65
C ALA A 145 0.83 -7.24 8.28
N LYS A 146 -0.28 -6.53 8.30
CA LYS A 146 -1.02 -6.10 7.13
C LYS A 146 -1.08 -4.58 7.07
N ILE A 147 -0.71 -4.02 5.93
CA ILE A 147 -0.85 -2.60 5.63
C ILE A 147 -1.68 -2.47 4.36
N GLU A 148 -2.75 -1.71 4.43
CA GLU A 148 -3.60 -1.40 3.30
C GLU A 148 -3.55 0.09 2.99
N CYS A 149 -3.22 0.45 1.75
CA CYS A 149 -3.14 1.83 1.29
C CYS A 149 -4.03 2.00 0.06
N THR A 150 -4.94 2.97 0.10
CA THR A 150 -5.85 3.27 -1.02
C THR A 150 -5.76 4.73 -1.38
N VAL A 151 -5.55 5.04 -2.66
CA VAL A 151 -5.63 6.41 -3.17
C VAL A 151 -7.07 6.89 -3.11
N ILE A 152 -7.37 7.92 -2.33
CA ILE A 152 -8.75 8.44 -2.18
C ILE A 152 -8.95 9.80 -2.86
N ALA A 153 -7.88 10.55 -3.06
CA ALA A 153 -7.89 11.83 -3.76
C ALA A 153 -6.45 12.21 -4.15
N SER A 154 -6.30 13.31 -4.89
CA SER A 154 -4.98 13.93 -5.08
C SER A 154 -4.36 14.29 -3.73
N GLY A 155 -3.11 13.91 -3.52
CA GLY A 155 -2.37 14.13 -2.29
C GLY A 155 -2.81 13.26 -1.11
N LYS A 156 -3.68 12.25 -1.28
CA LYS A 156 -4.25 11.53 -0.12
C LYS A 156 -4.33 10.02 -0.30
N TYR A 157 -3.71 9.31 0.61
CA TYR A 157 -3.87 7.89 0.84
C TYR A 157 -4.71 7.64 2.09
N LYS A 158 -5.75 6.81 1.99
CA LYS A 158 -6.35 6.14 3.15
C LYS A 158 -5.46 4.98 3.53
N VAL A 159 -5.14 4.83 4.82
CA VAL A 159 -4.31 3.74 5.31
C VAL A 159 -4.98 3.02 6.49
N ASP A 160 -4.86 1.70 6.48
CA ASP A 160 -5.27 0.83 7.58
C ASP A 160 -4.13 -0.16 7.86
N VAL A 161 -3.69 -0.23 9.13
CA VAL A 161 -2.62 -1.13 9.57
C VAL A 161 -3.14 -2.05 10.66
N ILE A 162 -2.92 -3.34 10.50
CA ILE A 162 -3.19 -4.35 11.53
C ILE A 162 -1.93 -5.17 11.71
N THR A 163 -1.39 -5.21 12.94
CA THR A 163 -0.16 -5.92 13.23
C THR A 163 -0.07 -6.29 14.71
N GLY A 164 0.79 -7.23 15.04
CA GLY A 164 1.20 -7.48 16.42
C GLY A 164 2.41 -6.64 16.82
N CYS A 165 2.60 -6.46 18.13
CA CYS A 165 3.80 -5.91 18.74
C CYS A 165 4.22 -6.74 19.94
N THR A 166 5.51 -6.71 20.31
CA THR A 166 6.08 -7.51 21.40
C THR A 166 6.61 -6.65 22.56
N SER A 167 6.41 -5.35 22.51
CA SER A 167 6.85 -4.38 23.51
C SER A 167 5.85 -3.25 23.62
N THR A 168 6.06 -2.32 24.53
CA THR A 168 5.19 -1.13 24.66
C THR A 168 4.93 -0.50 23.31
N PRO A 169 3.66 -0.47 22.85
CA PRO A 169 3.33 0.04 21.52
C PRO A 169 3.71 1.51 21.33
N ALA A 170 4.21 1.83 20.16
CA ALA A 170 4.51 3.18 19.73
C ALA A 170 3.90 3.44 18.34
N THR A 171 3.59 4.69 18.01
CA THR A 171 3.01 5.03 16.71
C THR A 171 3.93 4.61 15.56
N PRO A 172 3.40 3.92 14.53
CA PRO A 172 4.16 3.59 13.33
C PRO A 172 4.23 4.75 12.33
N PHE A 173 3.48 5.82 12.56
CA PHE A 173 3.32 6.92 11.62
C PHE A 173 4.34 8.04 11.86
N SER A 174 4.92 8.54 10.78
CA SER A 174 5.84 9.67 10.78
C SER A 174 5.71 10.52 9.52
N ALA A 175 6.35 11.70 9.51
CA ALA A 175 6.57 12.54 8.35
C ALA A 175 8.07 12.48 8.01
N ALA A 176 8.45 11.55 7.14
CA ALA A 176 9.86 11.27 6.83
C ALA A 176 10.21 11.54 5.36
N VAL A 177 9.22 11.72 4.49
CA VAL A 177 9.43 12.07 3.08
C VAL A 177 9.53 13.58 2.94
N SER A 178 10.63 14.09 2.36
CA SER A 178 10.93 15.51 2.18
C SER A 178 11.12 15.90 0.71
#